data_3790dcca155df21c1b8ae3d252c4b7b9
#
_entry.id   3790dcca155df21c1b8ae3d252c4b7b9
#
_cell.length_a   1.000
_cell.length_b   1.000
_cell.length_c   1.000
_cell.angle_alpha   90.00
_cell.angle_beta   90.00
_cell.angle_gamma   90.00
#
_symmetry.space_group_name_H-M   'P 1'
#
loop_
_entity.id
_entity.type
_entity.pdbx_description
1 polymer ?
#
loop_
_entity_poly.entity_id
_entity_poly.type
_entity_poly.pdbx_seq_one_letter_code
_entity_poly.pdbx_strand_id
1 'polypeptide(L)'
;MIEKILKMFFENYPLEGNYFSIRTVAEILKIHEQTIRNYEKQNLIKPSRTPSGRRMYSLKDIAKLKIIVTLSKDMGVNTSGIEIIIKLLEEIEILKQNYESKIQELESKIIYYHKNYGEVGITKYQSSNIIQK
;
A
#
# COMPACT_ATOMS: atom_id res chain seq x y z
N MET A 1 3.17 -3.27 -16.92
CA MET A 1 2.72 -4.21 -15.86
C MET A 1 3.21 -3.81 -14.47
N ILE A 2 4.49 -3.49 -14.32
CA ILE A 2 5.06 -3.04 -13.03
C ILE A 2 4.36 -1.80 -12.51
N GLU A 3 4.12 -0.80 -13.35
CA GLU A 3 3.42 0.43 -12.98
C GLU A 3 2.02 0.15 -12.44
N LYS A 4 1.30 -0.79 -13.04
CA LYS A 4 -0.03 -1.20 -12.59
C LYS A 4 0.02 -1.85 -11.20
N ILE A 5 1.02 -2.71 -10.97
CA ILE A 5 1.24 -3.35 -9.67
C ILE A 5 1.53 -2.30 -8.59
N LEU A 6 2.43 -1.37 -8.88
CA LEU A 6 2.78 -0.30 -7.94
C LEU A 6 1.56 0.57 -7.61
N LYS A 7 0.80 0.95 -8.63
CA LYS A 7 -0.43 1.74 -8.43
C LYS A 7 -1.43 1.01 -7.55
N MET A 8 -1.67 -0.28 -7.81
CA MET A 8 -2.59 -1.08 -7.00
C MET A 8 -2.15 -1.22 -5.56
N PHE A 9 -0.85 -1.40 -5.33
CA PHE A 9 -0.30 -1.60 -3.99
C PHE A 9 -0.37 -0.31 -3.17
N PHE A 10 -0.03 0.83 -3.78
CA PHE A 10 0.01 2.12 -3.08
C PHE A 10 -1.30 2.89 -3.12
N GLU A 11 -2.36 2.32 -3.67
CA GLU A 11 -3.68 2.93 -3.63
C GLU A 11 -4.20 3.00 -2.19
N ASN A 12 -4.75 4.14 -1.82
CA ASN A 12 -5.34 4.31 -0.49
C ASN A 12 -6.69 3.63 -0.41
N TYR A 13 -6.75 2.56 0.36
CA TYR A 13 -8.01 1.88 0.66
C TYR A 13 -8.54 2.33 2.01
N PRO A 14 -9.87 2.43 2.19
CA PRO A 14 -10.45 2.77 3.49
C PRO A 14 -9.98 1.77 4.56
N LEU A 15 -9.59 2.29 5.73
CA LEU A 15 -9.24 1.45 6.89
C LEU A 15 -10.47 0.72 7.43
N GLU A 16 -11.61 1.41 7.35
CA GLU A 16 -12.90 0.83 7.69
C GLU A 16 -13.67 0.60 6.40
N GLY A 17 -14.29 -0.54 6.30
CA GLY A 17 -15.03 -0.86 5.10
C GLY A 17 -15.53 -2.29 5.10
N ASN A 18 -16.03 -2.71 3.97
CA ASN A 18 -16.55 -4.04 3.79
C ASN A 18 -15.43 -5.06 3.77
N TYR A 19 -15.68 -6.17 4.44
CA TYR A 19 -14.86 -7.37 4.35
C TYR A 19 -15.58 -8.38 3.47
N PHE A 20 -14.80 -9.19 2.79
CA PHE A 20 -15.30 -10.17 1.83
C PHE A 20 -14.89 -11.57 2.24
N SER A 21 -15.80 -12.53 2.03
CA SER A 21 -15.49 -13.94 2.24
C SER A 21 -14.51 -14.46 1.19
N ILE A 22 -13.83 -15.56 1.49
CA ILE A 22 -12.94 -16.22 0.52
C ILE A 22 -13.66 -16.57 -0.79
N ARG A 23 -14.91 -17.00 -0.70
CA ARG A 23 -15.73 -17.32 -1.88
C ARG A 23 -15.91 -16.11 -2.79
N THR A 24 -16.27 -14.97 -2.20
CA THR A 24 -16.45 -13.73 -2.95
C THR A 24 -15.13 -13.27 -3.59
N VAL A 25 -14.03 -13.33 -2.85
CA VAL A 25 -12.70 -12.99 -3.37
C VAL A 25 -12.30 -13.90 -4.52
N ALA A 26 -12.54 -15.20 -4.40
CA ALA A 26 -12.28 -16.16 -5.46
C ALA A 26 -13.06 -15.83 -6.73
N GLU A 27 -14.32 -15.46 -6.60
CA GLU A 27 -15.15 -15.02 -7.72
C GLU A 27 -14.63 -13.73 -8.37
N ILE A 28 -14.26 -12.73 -7.55
CA ILE A 28 -13.71 -11.46 -8.03
C ILE A 28 -12.42 -11.68 -8.82
N LEU A 29 -11.52 -12.48 -8.28
CA LEU A 29 -10.20 -12.73 -8.87
C LEU A 29 -10.19 -13.83 -9.92
N LYS A 30 -11.30 -14.54 -10.07
CA LYS A 30 -11.46 -15.68 -11.00
C LYS A 30 -10.42 -16.78 -10.75
N ILE A 31 -10.23 -17.12 -9.49
CA ILE A 31 -9.34 -18.20 -9.03
C ILE A 31 -10.09 -19.10 -8.07
N HIS A 32 -9.55 -20.28 -7.81
CA HIS A 32 -10.11 -21.19 -6.83
C HIS A 32 -9.84 -20.75 -5.41
N GLU A 33 -10.77 -21.01 -4.50
CA GLU A 33 -10.58 -20.76 -3.07
C GLU A 33 -9.32 -21.46 -2.55
N GLN A 34 -9.05 -22.65 -3.04
CA GLN A 34 -7.86 -23.42 -2.64
C GLN A 34 -6.56 -22.68 -3.00
N THR A 35 -6.54 -21.96 -4.11
CA THR A 35 -5.39 -21.13 -4.50
C THR A 35 -5.13 -20.04 -3.44
N ILE A 36 -6.19 -19.39 -2.96
CA ILE A 36 -6.09 -18.37 -1.91
C ILE A 36 -5.59 -19.00 -0.61
N ARG A 37 -6.11 -20.15 -0.22
CA ARG A 37 -5.64 -20.89 0.96
C ARG A 37 -4.16 -21.28 0.85
N ASN A 38 -3.72 -21.66 -0.34
CA ASN A 38 -2.30 -21.98 -0.59
C ASN A 38 -1.41 -20.75 -0.41
N TYR A 39 -1.85 -19.59 -0.87
CA TYR A 39 -1.11 -18.35 -0.64
C TYR A 39 -1.02 -17.99 0.86
N GLU A 40 -2.09 -18.26 1.62
CA GLU A 40 -2.07 -18.10 3.08
C GLU A 40 -1.05 -19.04 3.72
N LYS A 41 -1.03 -20.31 3.30
CA LYS A 41 -0.05 -21.31 3.80
C LYS A 41 1.39 -20.91 3.50
N GLN A 42 1.61 -20.24 2.38
CA GLN A 42 2.93 -19.73 1.97
C GLN A 42 3.29 -18.40 2.64
N ASN A 43 2.44 -17.90 3.54
CA ASN A 43 2.62 -16.62 4.23
C ASN A 43 2.64 -15.39 3.30
N LEU A 44 2.06 -15.51 2.13
CA LEU A 44 1.95 -14.39 1.18
C LEU A 44 0.82 -13.43 1.53
N ILE A 45 -0.20 -13.95 2.20
CA ILE A 45 -1.37 -13.18 2.65
C ILE A 45 -1.80 -13.67 4.03
N LYS A 46 -2.26 -12.76 4.87
CA LYS A 46 -2.79 -13.08 6.20
C LYS A 46 -4.16 -12.42 6.36
N PRO A 47 -5.24 -13.14 6.07
CA PRO A 47 -6.59 -12.57 6.22
C PRO A 47 -6.95 -12.35 7.69
N SER A 48 -7.84 -11.41 7.93
CA SER A 48 -8.50 -11.29 9.23
C SER A 48 -9.46 -12.45 9.42
N ARG A 49 -9.85 -12.70 10.66
CA ARG A 49 -10.82 -13.76 10.97
C ARG A 49 -11.94 -13.22 11.84
N THR A 50 -13.15 -13.72 11.58
CA THR A 50 -14.30 -13.49 12.49
C THR A 50 -14.08 -14.23 13.81
N PRO A 51 -14.84 -13.92 14.87
CA PRO A 51 -14.79 -14.70 16.10
C PRO A 51 -15.03 -16.20 15.91
N SER A 52 -15.81 -16.58 14.90
CA SER A 52 -16.05 -17.98 14.54
C SER A 52 -14.95 -18.62 13.70
N GLY A 53 -13.88 -17.88 13.38
CA GLY A 53 -12.73 -18.38 12.66
C GLY A 53 -12.82 -18.30 11.14
N ARG A 54 -13.83 -17.63 10.59
CA ARG A 54 -13.99 -17.46 9.14
C ARG A 54 -13.04 -16.40 8.61
N ARG A 55 -12.44 -16.68 7.46
CA ARG A 55 -11.55 -15.74 6.76
C ARG A 55 -12.31 -14.55 6.23
N MET A 56 -11.76 -13.35 6.45
CA MET A 56 -12.32 -12.10 5.95
C MET A 56 -11.21 -11.29 5.29
N TYR A 57 -11.49 -10.79 4.09
CA TYR A 57 -10.52 -10.07 3.26
C TYR A 57 -10.96 -8.63 3.07
N SER A 58 -10.06 -7.70 3.35
CA SER A 58 -10.25 -6.28 3.06
C SER A 58 -10.02 -5.96 1.59
N LEU A 59 -10.35 -4.75 1.16
CA LEU A 59 -10.00 -4.28 -0.19
C LEU A 59 -8.49 -4.29 -0.41
N LYS A 60 -7.70 -3.94 0.62
CA LYS A 60 -6.23 -4.01 0.55
C LYS A 60 -5.75 -5.45 0.35
N ASP A 61 -6.37 -6.40 1.02
CA ASP A 61 -6.05 -7.81 0.86
C ASP A 61 -6.36 -8.29 -0.56
N ILE A 62 -7.49 -7.87 -1.12
CA ILE A 62 -7.88 -8.21 -2.49
C ILE A 62 -6.87 -7.65 -3.49
N ALA A 63 -6.46 -6.40 -3.31
CA ALA A 63 -5.43 -5.78 -4.16
C ALA A 63 -4.11 -6.54 -4.08
N LYS A 64 -3.70 -6.92 -2.88
CA LYS A 64 -2.49 -7.72 -2.65
C LYS A 64 -2.59 -9.09 -3.33
N LEU A 65 -3.71 -9.77 -3.20
CA LEU A 65 -3.96 -11.04 -3.88
C LEU A 65 -3.92 -10.90 -5.40
N LYS A 66 -4.47 -9.82 -5.94
CA LYS A 66 -4.40 -9.53 -7.38
C LYS A 66 -2.96 -9.41 -7.86
N ILE A 67 -2.12 -8.74 -7.09
CA ILE A 67 -0.68 -8.62 -7.36
C ILE A 67 -0.02 -10.00 -7.33
N ILE A 68 -0.29 -10.79 -6.31
CA ILE A 68 0.25 -12.15 -6.18
C ILE A 68 -0.12 -13.02 -7.37
N VAL A 69 -1.39 -13.00 -7.77
CA VAL A 69 -1.86 -13.73 -8.96
C VAL A 69 -1.15 -13.27 -10.23
N THR A 70 -1.02 -11.98 -10.41
CA THR A 70 -0.33 -11.41 -11.57
C THR A 70 1.12 -11.85 -11.63
N LEU A 71 1.84 -11.76 -10.51
CA LEU A 71 3.24 -12.19 -10.42
C LEU A 71 3.38 -13.68 -10.70
N SER A 72 2.50 -14.49 -10.14
CA SER A 72 2.56 -15.95 -10.29
C SER A 72 2.16 -16.41 -11.69
N LYS A 73 0.98 -16.00 -12.15
CA LYS A 73 0.38 -16.56 -13.38
C LYS A 73 0.82 -15.82 -14.63
N ASP A 74 0.86 -14.50 -14.60
CA ASP A 74 1.15 -13.72 -15.80
C ASP A 74 2.65 -13.51 -16.01
N MET A 75 3.42 -13.44 -14.93
CA MET A 75 4.84 -13.16 -14.98
C MET A 75 5.73 -14.36 -14.64
N GLY A 76 5.14 -15.46 -14.18
CA GLY A 76 5.88 -16.68 -13.89
C GLY A 76 6.86 -16.58 -12.73
N VAL A 77 6.61 -15.67 -11.79
CA VAL A 77 7.44 -15.50 -10.59
C VAL A 77 7.12 -16.63 -9.60
N ASN A 78 8.15 -17.30 -9.09
CA ASN A 78 7.95 -18.35 -8.10
C ASN A 78 7.62 -17.77 -6.72
N THR A 79 7.21 -18.63 -5.78
CA THR A 79 6.77 -18.24 -4.44
C THR A 79 7.82 -17.42 -3.70
N SER A 80 9.09 -17.83 -3.75
CA SER A 80 10.19 -17.10 -3.09
C SER A 80 10.37 -15.69 -3.66
N GLY A 81 10.27 -15.56 -4.98
CA GLY A 81 10.33 -14.26 -5.65
C GLY A 81 9.15 -13.36 -5.28
N ILE A 82 7.95 -13.92 -5.23
CA ILE A 82 6.74 -13.19 -4.82
C ILE A 82 6.88 -12.69 -3.38
N GLU A 83 7.36 -13.54 -2.47
CA GLU A 83 7.59 -13.17 -1.08
C GLU A 83 8.54 -11.98 -0.96
N ILE A 84 9.64 -12.00 -1.69
CA ILE A 84 10.62 -10.91 -1.70
C ILE A 84 9.98 -9.63 -2.25
N ILE A 85 9.26 -9.71 -3.36
CA ILE A 85 8.61 -8.56 -3.99
C ILE A 85 7.59 -7.94 -3.04
N ILE A 86 6.74 -8.73 -2.40
CA ILE A 86 5.74 -8.25 -1.46
C ILE A 86 6.41 -7.54 -0.27
N LYS A 87 7.46 -8.13 0.30
CA LYS A 87 8.20 -7.50 1.40
C LYS A 87 8.81 -6.18 0.99
N LEU A 88 9.40 -6.10 -0.18
CA LEU A 88 9.98 -4.85 -0.69
C LEU A 88 8.90 -3.79 -0.91
N LEU A 89 7.74 -4.16 -1.44
CA LEU A 89 6.62 -3.24 -1.61
C LEU A 89 6.12 -2.71 -0.27
N GLU A 90 6.02 -3.57 0.75
CA GLU A 90 5.62 -3.18 2.09
C GLU A 90 6.63 -2.22 2.74
N GLU A 91 7.92 -2.48 2.57
CA GLU A 91 8.97 -1.59 3.06
C GLU A 91 8.95 -0.22 2.35
N ILE A 92 8.74 -0.22 1.04
CA ILE A 92 8.59 1.02 0.27
C ILE A 92 7.38 1.82 0.76
N GLU A 93 6.26 1.17 1.06
CA GLU A 93 5.07 1.82 1.59
C GLU A 93 5.34 2.49 2.93
N ILE A 94 6.02 1.79 3.85
CA ILE A 94 6.41 2.34 5.15
C ILE A 94 7.33 3.55 4.97
N LEU A 95 8.33 3.42 4.11
CA LEU A 95 9.28 4.49 3.82
C LEU A 95 8.57 5.71 3.23
N LYS A 96 7.64 5.50 2.30
CA LYS A 96 6.83 6.55 1.70
C LYS A 96 5.99 7.29 2.75
N GLN A 97 5.33 6.55 3.64
CA GLN A 97 4.53 7.13 4.72
C GLN A 97 5.40 7.96 5.67
N ASN A 98 6.58 7.48 6.00
CA ASN A 98 7.52 8.21 6.85
C ASN A 98 7.97 9.52 6.21
N TYR A 99 8.26 9.51 4.91
CA TYR A 99 8.61 10.73 4.17
C TYR A 99 7.44 11.71 4.10
N GLU A 100 6.25 11.23 3.83
CA GLU A 100 5.05 12.07 3.79
C GLU A 100 4.77 12.74 5.14
N SER A 101 4.90 11.98 6.24
CA SER A 101 4.78 12.52 7.60
C SER A 101 5.83 13.59 7.89
N LYS A 102 7.09 13.36 7.45
CA LYS A 102 8.18 14.31 7.65
C LYS A 102 7.96 15.58 6.85
N ILE A 103 7.48 15.46 5.62
CA ILE A 103 7.14 16.61 4.78
C ILE A 103 6.03 17.43 5.43
N GLN A 104 4.97 16.79 5.94
CA GLN A 104 3.89 17.48 6.65
C GLN A 104 4.38 18.19 7.90
N GLU A 105 5.25 17.56 8.67
CA GLU A 105 5.87 18.18 9.84
C GLU A 105 6.66 19.44 9.47
N LEU A 106 7.48 19.35 8.43
CA LEU A 106 8.28 20.47 7.95
C LEU A 106 7.41 21.60 7.40
N GLU A 107 6.36 21.27 6.64
CA GLU A 107 5.39 22.26 6.15
C GLU A 107 4.70 22.98 7.29
N SER A 108 4.30 22.26 8.33
CA SER A 108 3.68 22.84 9.53
C SER A 108 4.63 23.79 10.24
N LYS A 109 5.93 23.46 10.33
CA LYS A 109 6.95 24.33 10.91
C LYS A 109 7.15 25.59 10.08
N ILE A 110 7.17 25.47 8.77
CA ILE A 110 7.28 26.63 7.87
C ILE A 110 6.10 27.58 8.07
N ILE A 111 4.88 27.07 8.11
CA ILE A 111 3.67 27.84 8.36
C ILE A 111 3.73 28.52 9.72
N TYR A 112 4.16 27.80 10.76
CA TYR A 112 4.31 28.34 12.10
C TYR A 112 5.28 29.51 12.14
N TYR A 113 6.47 29.37 11.56
CA TYR A 113 7.47 30.40 11.54
C TYR A 113 7.02 31.63 10.73
N HIS A 114 6.40 31.42 9.61
CA HIS A 114 5.85 32.50 8.80
C HIS A 114 4.77 33.27 9.55
N LYS A 115 3.88 32.61 10.25
CA LYS A 115 2.80 33.21 11.03
C LYS A 115 3.31 33.97 12.24
N ASN A 116 4.33 33.45 12.94
CA ASN A 116 4.80 34.01 14.21
C ASN A 116 5.95 34.99 14.05
N TYR A 117 6.78 34.84 13.04
CA TYR A 117 7.97 35.68 12.84
C TYR A 117 7.88 36.55 11.58
N GLY A 118 6.77 36.53 10.91
CA GLY A 118 6.54 37.29 9.71
C GLY A 118 7.41 36.84 8.54
N GLU A 119 7.63 37.79 7.62
CA GLU A 119 8.34 37.52 6.37
C GLU A 119 9.86 37.55 6.47
N VAL A 120 10.43 37.67 7.67
CA VAL A 120 11.85 37.85 7.87
C VAL A 120 12.62 36.61 7.44
N GLY A 121 13.47 36.76 6.42
CA GLY A 121 14.37 35.74 5.95
C GLY A 121 13.75 34.77 4.95
N ILE A 122 12.44 34.58 4.94
CA ILE A 122 11.78 33.61 4.04
C ILE A 122 11.30 34.27 2.76
N THR A 123 10.81 35.50 2.85
CA THR A 123 10.19 36.20 1.72
C THR A 123 11.16 36.76 0.70
N LYS A 124 12.45 36.83 1.02
CA LYS A 124 13.47 37.23 0.05
C LYS A 124 13.66 36.17 -1.04
N TYR A 125 13.20 34.97 -0.80
CA TYR A 125 13.26 33.87 -1.76
C TYR A 125 11.85 33.55 -2.25
N GLN A 126 11.65 33.68 -3.53
CA GLN A 126 10.41 33.22 -4.13
C GLN A 126 10.29 31.72 -3.92
N SER A 127 9.11 31.24 -3.57
CA SER A 127 8.87 29.80 -3.36
C SER A 127 9.27 28.97 -4.58
N SER A 128 9.19 29.52 -5.79
CA SER A 128 9.65 28.86 -7.02
C SER A 128 11.16 28.56 -7.01
N ASN A 129 11.98 29.38 -6.34
CA ASN A 129 13.41 29.14 -6.25
C ASN A 129 13.76 28.02 -5.27
N ILE A 130 12.90 27.76 -4.31
CA ILE A 130 13.07 26.66 -3.34
C ILE A 130 12.60 25.34 -3.92
N ILE A 131 11.57 25.37 -4.75
CA ILE A 131 10.89 24.18 -5.29
C ILE A 131 11.60 23.64 -6.53
N GLN A 132 12.33 24.46 -7.29
CA GLN A 132 13.00 24.07 -8.54
C GLN A 132 14.22 23.15 -8.34
N LYS A 133 14.47 22.75 -7.18
CA LYS A 133 15.48 21.76 -6.88
C LYS A 133 14.80 20.46 -6.43
#